data_e662bbfb56257fe10a5567f46c8ebbe0
#
_entry.id   e662bbfb56257fe10a5567f46c8ebbe0
#
_cell.length_a   1.000
_cell.length_b   1.000
_cell.length_c   1.000
_cell.angle_alpha   90.00
_cell.angle_beta   90.00
_cell.angle_gamma   90.00
#
_symmetry.space_group_name_H-M   'P 1'
#
loop_
_entity.id
_entity.type
_entity.pdbx_description
1 polymer ?
#
loop_
_entity_poly.entity_id
_entity_poly.type
_entity_poly.pdbx_seq_one_letter_code
_entity_poly.pdbx_strand_id
1 'polypeptide(L)'
;MKLRVLGARQGESRDSHFGSLLVDDSLALDAGGLTASLTLEEQLALEAVLVTHRHYDHVKDLATLGFNLLVRRRQIPVFCSDEVREALEATLLNPQIWIDFFAEPADAPTFRHAPISAGSTLDLAGKRVRLISVPHSVPTLGVELASPDGRRLLYTSDNGPSAAASWATSRPDLLVTEVTYPNAQPSAADHGHLTPRLLAAELAEFRRLRGYLPRVLVVHVNPFNLDEVAAEVAAVAADLGGQIEIAEEGGVYDV
;
A
#
# COMPACT_ATOMS: atom_id res chain seq x y z
N MET A 1 -1.17 -17.21 2.65
CA MET A 1 -1.50 -15.93 1.97
C MET A 1 -0.24 -15.50 1.22
N LYS A 2 -0.37 -15.21 -0.05
CA LYS A 2 0.74 -14.82 -0.93
C LYS A 2 0.68 -13.31 -1.19
N LEU A 3 1.79 -12.62 -1.00
CA LEU A 3 1.97 -11.21 -1.33
C LEU A 3 2.91 -11.08 -2.52
N ARG A 4 2.48 -10.45 -3.61
CA ARG A 4 3.33 -10.04 -4.73
C ARG A 4 3.52 -8.53 -4.71
N VAL A 5 4.76 -8.08 -4.77
CA VAL A 5 5.11 -6.66 -4.79
C VAL A 5 5.15 -6.20 -6.24
N LEU A 6 4.19 -5.39 -6.65
CA LEU A 6 4.09 -4.88 -8.01
C LEU A 6 4.90 -3.61 -8.21
N GLY A 7 4.96 -2.77 -7.17
CA GLY A 7 5.76 -1.58 -7.09
C GLY A 7 6.08 -1.25 -5.64
N ALA A 8 7.31 -0.81 -5.38
CA ALA A 8 7.82 -0.57 -4.03
C ALA A 8 8.62 0.74 -3.92
N ARG A 9 8.48 1.65 -4.86
CA ARG A 9 9.27 2.87 -4.91
C ARG A 9 8.41 4.12 -4.84
N GLN A 10 8.99 5.21 -4.34
CA GLN A 10 8.38 6.55 -4.35
C GLN A 10 8.52 7.24 -5.71
N GLY A 11 9.35 6.75 -6.59
CA GLY A 11 9.60 7.31 -7.92
C GLY A 11 9.40 6.26 -9.00
N GLU A 12 8.93 6.70 -10.17
CA GLU A 12 8.67 5.83 -11.30
C GLU A 12 9.71 6.01 -12.41
N SER A 13 10.15 4.90 -12.97
CA SER A 13 11.01 4.83 -14.14
C SER A 13 10.72 3.53 -14.90
N ARG A 14 11.54 3.19 -15.91
CA ARG A 14 11.45 1.90 -16.57
C ARG A 14 11.59 0.71 -15.60
N ASP A 15 12.45 0.84 -14.59
CA ASP A 15 12.86 -0.22 -13.69
C ASP A 15 12.46 0.06 -12.22
N SER A 16 11.44 0.92 -12.03
CA SER A 16 11.00 1.39 -10.72
C SER A 16 9.52 1.77 -10.79
N HIS A 17 8.69 1.23 -9.92
CA HIS A 17 7.24 1.44 -9.95
C HIS A 17 6.73 1.98 -8.62
N PHE A 18 5.74 2.86 -8.70
CA PHE A 18 5.01 3.38 -7.55
C PHE A 18 4.31 2.27 -6.75
N GLY A 19 4.00 2.56 -5.48
CA GLY A 19 3.44 1.62 -4.52
C GLY A 19 2.22 0.85 -5.03
N SER A 20 2.36 -0.48 -5.10
CA SER A 20 1.26 -1.39 -5.45
C SER A 20 1.58 -2.80 -4.99
N LEU A 21 0.65 -3.43 -4.29
CA LEU A 21 0.79 -4.79 -3.79
C LEU A 21 -0.39 -5.64 -4.28
N LEU A 22 -0.15 -6.91 -4.52
CA LEU A 22 -1.19 -7.87 -4.93
C LEU A 22 -1.22 -9.06 -3.98
N VAL A 23 -2.38 -9.31 -3.39
CA VAL A 23 -2.60 -10.40 -2.44
C VAL A 23 -3.42 -11.50 -3.11
N ASP A 24 -2.88 -12.73 -3.06
CA ASP A 24 -3.47 -13.95 -3.65
C ASP A 24 -3.99 -13.73 -5.07
N ASP A 25 -3.24 -12.99 -5.89
CA ASP A 25 -3.45 -12.68 -7.30
C ASP A 25 -4.82 -12.00 -7.62
N SER A 26 -5.56 -11.53 -6.62
CA SER A 26 -6.91 -10.97 -6.83
C SER A 26 -7.23 -9.68 -6.09
N LEU A 27 -6.56 -9.39 -4.96
CA LEU A 27 -6.78 -8.17 -4.18
C LEU A 27 -5.59 -7.22 -4.34
N ALA A 28 -5.80 -6.10 -5.01
CA ALA A 28 -4.80 -5.04 -5.10
C ALA A 28 -4.88 -4.09 -3.90
N LEU A 29 -3.72 -3.78 -3.30
CA LEU A 29 -3.56 -2.72 -2.31
C LEU A 29 -2.76 -1.59 -2.95
N ASP A 30 -3.39 -0.45 -3.11
CA ASP A 30 -2.97 0.70 -3.89
C ASP A 30 -2.79 0.41 -5.39
N ALA A 31 -2.80 1.45 -6.18
CA ALA A 31 -2.75 1.39 -7.65
C ALA A 31 -1.77 2.43 -8.22
N GLY A 32 -0.55 2.48 -7.68
CA GLY A 32 0.51 3.34 -8.19
C GLY A 32 1.19 2.75 -9.43
N GLY A 33 1.73 1.53 -9.32
CA GLY A 33 2.38 0.77 -10.40
C GLY A 33 1.60 -0.47 -10.86
N LEU A 34 0.30 -0.52 -10.61
CA LEU A 34 -0.54 -1.70 -10.79
C LEU A 34 -0.58 -2.18 -12.24
N THR A 35 -0.91 -1.29 -13.17
CA THR A 35 -1.11 -1.65 -14.58
C THR A 35 0.19 -1.83 -15.35
N ALA A 36 1.28 -1.20 -14.88
CA ALA A 36 2.61 -1.39 -15.44
C ALA A 36 3.18 -2.79 -15.14
N SER A 37 2.74 -3.41 -14.03
CA SER A 37 3.28 -4.67 -13.52
C SER A 37 2.37 -5.88 -13.75
N LEU A 38 1.11 -5.67 -14.16
CA LEU A 38 0.14 -6.72 -14.44
C LEU A 38 -0.18 -6.84 -15.94
N THR A 39 -0.27 -8.06 -16.44
CA THR A 39 -0.86 -8.31 -17.76
C THR A 39 -2.33 -7.91 -17.80
N LEU A 40 -2.88 -7.71 -18.99
CA LEU A 40 -4.32 -7.41 -19.16
C LEU A 40 -5.22 -8.51 -18.57
N GLU A 41 -4.78 -9.76 -18.64
CA GLU A 41 -5.50 -10.91 -18.08
C GLU A 41 -5.53 -10.86 -16.56
N GLU A 42 -4.40 -10.55 -15.93
CA GLU A 42 -4.30 -10.38 -14.47
C GLU A 42 -5.14 -9.19 -14.00
N GLN A 43 -5.13 -8.06 -14.74
CA GLN A 43 -5.99 -6.91 -14.43
C GLN A 43 -7.48 -7.28 -14.47
N LEU A 44 -7.89 -8.10 -15.43
CA LEU A 44 -9.27 -8.58 -15.54
C LEU A 44 -9.65 -9.60 -14.46
N ALA A 45 -8.67 -10.27 -13.86
CA ALA A 45 -8.87 -11.23 -12.78
C ALA A 45 -8.99 -10.56 -11.39
N LEU A 46 -8.68 -9.27 -11.27
CA LEU A 46 -8.81 -8.57 -10.00
C LEU A 46 -10.25 -8.62 -9.47
N GLU A 47 -10.40 -8.94 -8.19
CA GLU A 47 -11.69 -8.93 -7.49
C GLU A 47 -11.96 -7.58 -6.84
N ALA A 48 -10.91 -6.87 -6.42
CA ALA A 48 -11.03 -5.57 -5.75
C ALA A 48 -9.72 -4.77 -5.82
N VAL A 49 -9.86 -3.46 -5.71
CA VAL A 49 -8.76 -2.55 -5.37
C VAL A 49 -9.09 -1.85 -4.05
N LEU A 50 -8.14 -1.84 -3.11
CA LEU A 50 -8.24 -1.07 -1.87
C LEU A 50 -7.19 0.04 -1.92
N VAL A 51 -7.65 1.29 -1.84
CA VAL A 51 -6.80 2.49 -1.88
C VAL A 51 -6.66 3.05 -0.48
N THR A 52 -5.43 3.24 -0.05
CA THR A 52 -5.11 3.67 1.32
C THR A 52 -5.26 5.17 1.53
N HIS A 53 -4.85 5.98 0.54
CA HIS A 53 -4.95 7.44 0.58
C HIS A 53 -4.88 8.04 -0.84
N ARG A 54 -5.01 9.37 -0.96
CA ARG A 54 -5.20 10.07 -2.24
C ARG A 54 -3.93 10.50 -2.98
N HIS A 55 -2.72 10.22 -2.48
CA HIS A 55 -1.52 10.64 -3.21
C HIS A 55 -1.41 9.94 -4.57
N TYR A 56 -0.86 10.68 -5.53
CA TYR A 56 -0.82 10.27 -6.93
C TYR A 56 -0.14 8.93 -7.17
N ASP A 57 0.95 8.68 -6.46
CA ASP A 57 1.74 7.44 -6.51
C ASP A 57 1.05 6.21 -5.88
N HIS A 58 -0.15 6.39 -5.32
CA HIS A 58 -1.02 5.31 -4.84
C HIS A 58 -2.30 5.13 -5.68
N VAL A 59 -2.61 6.08 -6.57
CA VAL A 59 -3.88 6.07 -7.32
C VAL A 59 -3.73 6.19 -8.83
N LYS A 60 -2.54 6.52 -9.35
CA LYS A 60 -2.28 6.85 -10.76
C LYS A 60 -2.88 5.83 -11.73
N ASP A 61 -2.68 4.56 -11.47
CA ASP A 61 -3.06 3.49 -12.38
C ASP A 61 -4.56 3.15 -12.37
N LEU A 62 -5.36 3.76 -11.45
CA LEU A 62 -6.81 3.65 -11.53
C LEU A 62 -7.34 4.17 -12.87
N ALA A 63 -6.74 5.21 -13.44
CA ALA A 63 -7.12 5.74 -14.73
C ALA A 63 -6.92 4.72 -15.87
N THR A 64 -5.79 4.04 -15.89
CA THR A 64 -5.49 3.01 -16.90
C THR A 64 -6.27 1.73 -16.65
N LEU A 65 -6.35 1.27 -15.40
CA LEU A 65 -7.14 0.10 -15.02
C LEU A 65 -8.61 0.28 -15.40
N GLY A 66 -9.19 1.43 -15.06
CA GLY A 66 -10.57 1.75 -15.38
C GLY A 66 -10.87 1.63 -16.88
N PHE A 67 -9.97 2.14 -17.73
CA PHE A 67 -10.11 2.03 -19.17
C PHE A 67 -10.03 0.57 -19.66
N ASN A 68 -9.07 -0.20 -19.17
CA ASN A 68 -8.89 -1.60 -19.55
C ASN A 68 -10.12 -2.45 -19.15
N LEU A 69 -10.68 -2.20 -17.98
CA LEU A 69 -11.89 -2.87 -17.50
C LEU A 69 -13.14 -2.42 -18.29
N LEU A 70 -13.27 -1.11 -18.59
CA LEU A 70 -14.38 -0.54 -19.36
C LEU A 70 -14.51 -1.22 -20.74
N VAL A 71 -13.40 -1.37 -21.46
CA VAL A 71 -13.35 -2.03 -22.77
C VAL A 71 -13.90 -3.47 -22.70
N ARG A 72 -13.76 -4.13 -21.58
CA ARG A 72 -14.25 -5.49 -21.34
C ARG A 72 -15.58 -5.55 -20.58
N ARG A 73 -16.22 -4.41 -20.34
CA ARG A 73 -17.45 -4.29 -19.53
C ARG A 73 -17.34 -4.99 -18.17
N ARG A 74 -16.15 -4.97 -17.60
CA ARG A 74 -15.85 -5.54 -16.29
C ARG A 74 -16.05 -4.49 -15.21
N GLN A 75 -16.83 -4.81 -14.18
CA GLN A 75 -16.98 -3.98 -13.00
C GLN A 75 -16.11 -4.50 -11.87
N ILE A 76 -15.56 -3.58 -11.07
CA ILE A 76 -14.77 -3.92 -9.90
C ILE A 76 -15.10 -2.97 -8.73
N PRO A 77 -15.17 -3.44 -7.48
CA PRO A 77 -15.25 -2.56 -6.33
C PRO A 77 -13.89 -1.89 -6.07
N VAL A 78 -13.94 -0.59 -5.82
CA VAL A 78 -12.82 0.21 -5.33
C VAL A 78 -13.14 0.64 -3.92
N PHE A 79 -12.42 0.06 -2.95
CA PHE A 79 -12.53 0.36 -1.54
C PHE A 79 -11.64 1.56 -1.23
N CYS A 80 -12.22 2.69 -0.89
CA CYS A 80 -11.50 3.90 -0.49
C CYS A 80 -12.37 4.77 0.40
N SER A 81 -11.77 5.73 1.11
CA SER A 81 -12.54 6.73 1.85
C SER A 81 -13.29 7.67 0.91
N ASP A 82 -14.34 8.32 1.41
CA ASP A 82 -15.06 9.34 0.63
C ASP A 82 -14.13 10.47 0.19
N GLU A 83 -13.17 10.87 1.05
CA GLU A 83 -12.15 11.88 0.72
C GLU A 83 -11.27 11.47 -0.47
N VAL A 84 -10.86 10.20 -0.55
CA VAL A 84 -10.10 9.67 -1.71
C VAL A 84 -10.98 9.71 -2.95
N ARG A 85 -12.23 9.25 -2.84
CA ARG A 85 -13.20 9.24 -3.93
C ARG A 85 -13.41 10.66 -4.50
N GLU A 86 -13.68 11.63 -3.63
CA GLU A 86 -13.89 13.04 -4.01
C GLU A 86 -12.64 13.63 -4.68
N ALA A 87 -11.44 13.34 -4.16
CA ALA A 87 -10.20 13.78 -4.78
C ALA A 87 -9.99 13.18 -6.17
N LEU A 88 -10.29 11.90 -6.38
CA LEU A 88 -10.20 11.26 -7.69
C LEU A 88 -11.14 11.88 -8.71
N GLU A 89 -12.40 12.14 -8.35
CA GLU A 89 -13.38 12.80 -9.22
C GLU A 89 -13.00 14.25 -9.53
N ALA A 90 -12.46 14.96 -8.57
CA ALA A 90 -12.06 16.36 -8.76
C ALA A 90 -10.83 16.53 -9.66
N THR A 91 -9.96 15.51 -9.76
CA THR A 91 -8.64 15.67 -10.39
C THR A 91 -8.34 14.66 -11.50
N LEU A 92 -8.36 13.36 -11.19
CA LEU A 92 -7.84 12.32 -12.09
C LEU A 92 -8.93 11.65 -12.93
N LEU A 93 -10.07 11.32 -12.31
CA LEU A 93 -11.17 10.57 -12.95
C LEU A 93 -12.36 11.50 -13.23
N ASN A 94 -12.19 12.39 -14.19
CA ASN A 94 -13.22 13.36 -14.57
C ASN A 94 -13.15 13.68 -16.07
N PRO A 95 -14.24 14.24 -16.69
CA PRO A 95 -14.31 14.48 -18.12
C PRO A 95 -13.30 15.50 -18.66
N GLN A 96 -12.57 16.22 -17.81
CA GLN A 96 -11.54 17.17 -18.25
C GLN A 96 -10.21 16.49 -18.53
N ILE A 97 -9.88 15.43 -17.77
CA ILE A 97 -8.61 14.71 -17.91
C ILE A 97 -8.85 13.34 -18.54
N TRP A 98 -9.83 12.60 -18.04
CA TRP A 98 -10.10 11.23 -18.47
C TRP A 98 -11.60 10.90 -18.34
N ILE A 99 -11.92 9.64 -18.03
CA ILE A 99 -13.29 9.16 -17.83
C ILE A 99 -13.55 9.06 -16.32
N ASP A 100 -14.73 9.47 -15.88
CA ASP A 100 -15.20 9.13 -14.53
C ASP A 100 -15.72 7.70 -14.52
N PHE A 101 -14.87 6.75 -14.17
CA PHE A 101 -15.22 5.33 -14.13
C PHE A 101 -16.18 4.97 -12.99
N PHE A 102 -16.40 5.86 -12.04
CA PHE A 102 -17.41 5.68 -11.01
C PHE A 102 -18.82 6.07 -11.49
N ALA A 103 -18.91 6.81 -12.58
CA ALA A 103 -20.17 7.20 -13.22
C ALA A 103 -20.38 6.50 -14.56
N GLU A 104 -19.30 6.06 -15.24
CA GLU A 104 -19.37 5.54 -16.59
C GLU A 104 -19.00 4.03 -16.68
N PRO A 105 -19.72 3.29 -17.55
CA PRO A 105 -20.94 3.68 -18.28
C PRO A 105 -22.12 3.84 -17.31
N ALA A 106 -23.05 4.76 -17.60
CA ALA A 106 -24.12 5.13 -16.68
C ALA A 106 -25.05 3.95 -16.26
N ASP A 107 -25.19 2.93 -17.12
CA ASP A 107 -25.96 1.71 -16.84
C ASP A 107 -25.20 0.68 -15.99
N ALA A 108 -23.86 0.76 -15.98
CA ALA A 108 -23.01 -0.20 -15.29
C ALA A 108 -21.60 0.37 -15.03
N PRO A 109 -21.44 1.31 -14.07
CA PRO A 109 -20.15 1.95 -13.80
C PRO A 109 -19.03 0.94 -13.60
N THR A 110 -17.88 1.21 -14.21
CA THR A 110 -16.71 0.32 -14.17
C THR A 110 -16.18 0.16 -12.76
N PHE A 111 -16.11 1.25 -12.01
CA PHE A 111 -15.75 1.23 -10.60
C PHE A 111 -17.00 1.39 -9.72
N ARG A 112 -17.15 0.49 -8.76
CA ARG A 112 -18.17 0.62 -7.70
C ARG A 112 -17.49 1.13 -6.44
N HIS A 113 -17.80 2.35 -6.02
CA HIS A 113 -17.30 2.86 -4.76
C HIS A 113 -17.79 2.02 -3.59
N ALA A 114 -16.87 1.54 -2.79
CA ALA A 114 -17.12 0.83 -1.54
C ALA A 114 -16.46 1.62 -0.39
N PRO A 115 -17.22 2.46 0.33
CA PRO A 115 -16.65 3.37 1.31
C PRO A 115 -16.05 2.62 2.50
N ILE A 116 -14.86 3.03 2.90
CA ILE A 116 -14.12 2.51 4.05
C ILE A 116 -13.54 3.64 4.90
N SER A 117 -13.32 3.36 6.18
CA SER A 117 -12.71 4.28 7.12
C SER A 117 -11.90 3.54 8.18
N ALA A 118 -11.08 4.27 8.93
CA ALA A 118 -10.37 3.69 10.07
C ALA A 118 -11.35 3.06 11.08
N GLY A 119 -11.02 1.86 11.55
CA GLY A 119 -11.89 1.04 12.40
C GLY A 119 -12.84 0.12 11.63
N SER A 120 -13.02 0.31 10.32
CA SER A 120 -13.83 -0.61 9.49
C SER A 120 -13.23 -2.02 9.50
N THR A 121 -14.13 -2.99 9.49
CA THR A 121 -13.78 -4.41 9.32
C THR A 121 -14.75 -5.03 8.32
N LEU A 122 -14.21 -5.76 7.33
CA LEU A 122 -14.99 -6.39 6.27
C LEU A 122 -14.35 -7.71 5.84
N ASP A 123 -15.11 -8.53 5.13
CA ASP A 123 -14.59 -9.74 4.49
C ASP A 123 -14.40 -9.44 3.00
N LEU A 124 -13.19 -9.65 2.48
CA LEU A 124 -12.83 -9.33 1.10
C LEU A 124 -11.84 -10.36 0.56
N ALA A 125 -12.10 -10.88 -0.63
CA ALA A 125 -11.25 -11.89 -1.29
C ALA A 125 -10.86 -13.06 -0.35
N GLY A 126 -11.83 -13.55 0.43
CA GLY A 126 -11.63 -14.65 1.38
C GLY A 126 -10.80 -14.31 2.63
N LYS A 127 -10.56 -13.04 2.91
CA LYS A 127 -9.78 -12.55 4.07
C LYS A 127 -10.61 -11.62 4.94
N ARG A 128 -10.31 -11.63 6.22
CA ARG A 128 -10.77 -10.60 7.14
C ARG A 128 -9.88 -9.37 7.01
N VAL A 129 -10.45 -8.26 6.59
CA VAL A 129 -9.76 -6.97 6.43
C VAL A 129 -10.13 -6.06 7.59
N ARG A 130 -9.14 -5.46 8.25
CA ARG A 130 -9.34 -4.41 9.26
C ARG A 130 -8.49 -3.20 8.90
N LEU A 131 -9.11 -2.03 8.96
CA LEU A 131 -8.46 -0.76 8.62
C LEU A 131 -8.07 0.00 9.87
N ILE A 132 -6.86 0.51 9.90
CA ILE A 132 -6.33 1.32 10.99
C ILE A 132 -5.92 2.70 10.47
N SER A 133 -5.98 3.73 11.30
CA SER A 133 -5.39 5.03 10.95
C SER A 133 -3.90 4.98 11.20
N VAL A 134 -3.12 5.53 10.28
CA VAL A 134 -1.67 5.72 10.42
C VAL A 134 -1.32 7.20 10.25
N PRO A 135 -0.26 7.70 10.93
CA PRO A 135 0.15 9.10 10.81
C PRO A 135 0.80 9.35 9.45
N HIS A 136 0.24 10.26 8.69
CA HIS A 136 0.78 10.74 7.42
C HIS A 136 0.34 12.17 7.15
N SER A 137 0.84 12.81 6.08
CA SER A 137 0.50 14.18 5.68
C SER A 137 -0.97 14.36 5.26
N VAL A 138 -1.63 13.27 4.89
CA VAL A 138 -3.07 13.19 4.57
C VAL A 138 -3.70 12.01 5.31
N PRO A 139 -5.04 11.97 5.48
CA PRO A 139 -5.71 10.81 6.06
C PRO A 139 -5.36 9.53 5.33
N THR A 140 -4.70 8.61 6.03
CA THR A 140 -4.15 7.38 5.46
C THR A 140 -4.59 6.16 6.27
N LEU A 141 -4.90 5.09 5.56
CA LEU A 141 -5.33 3.81 6.12
C LEU A 141 -4.22 2.77 6.03
N GLY A 142 -3.87 2.18 7.16
CA GLY A 142 -3.18 0.90 7.17
C GLY A 142 -4.18 -0.25 7.00
N VAL A 143 -3.77 -1.32 6.35
CA VAL A 143 -4.60 -2.46 5.98
C VAL A 143 -4.08 -3.73 6.64
N GLU A 144 -4.80 -4.25 7.64
CA GLU A 144 -4.53 -5.58 8.19
C GLU A 144 -5.37 -6.61 7.43
N LEU A 145 -4.73 -7.65 6.93
CA LEU A 145 -5.36 -8.82 6.32
C LEU A 145 -5.10 -10.04 7.20
N ALA A 146 -6.16 -10.76 7.55
CA ALA A 146 -6.07 -12.05 8.22
C ALA A 146 -6.66 -13.14 7.32
N SER A 147 -5.86 -14.15 7.01
CA SER A 147 -6.31 -15.33 6.26
C SER A 147 -7.01 -16.34 7.18
N PRO A 148 -7.80 -17.28 6.63
CA PRO A 148 -8.53 -18.28 7.42
C PRO A 148 -7.64 -19.19 8.28
N ASP A 149 -6.38 -19.41 7.88
CA ASP A 149 -5.38 -20.16 8.63
C ASP A 149 -4.72 -19.36 9.78
N GLY A 150 -5.15 -18.10 9.96
CA GLY A 150 -4.70 -17.23 11.04
C GLY A 150 -3.47 -16.38 10.74
N ARG A 151 -2.87 -16.50 9.57
CA ARG A 151 -1.74 -15.65 9.16
C ARG A 151 -2.19 -14.20 8.96
N ARG A 152 -1.33 -13.24 9.32
CA ARG A 152 -1.66 -11.81 9.31
C ARG A 152 -0.59 -11.00 8.60
N LEU A 153 -1.04 -10.22 7.63
CA LEU A 153 -0.30 -9.15 6.97
C LEU A 153 -0.79 -7.81 7.50
N LEU A 154 0.12 -6.91 7.85
CA LEU A 154 -0.18 -5.49 8.03
C LEU A 154 0.59 -4.68 6.99
N TYR A 155 -0.13 -4.06 6.06
CA TYR A 155 0.40 -3.03 5.16
C TYR A 155 0.08 -1.67 5.76
N THR A 156 1.11 -0.89 6.09
CA THR A 156 0.91 0.41 6.74
C THR A 156 0.68 1.54 5.75
N SER A 157 0.95 1.31 4.47
CA SER A 157 1.05 2.38 3.47
C SER A 157 2.09 3.43 3.89
N ASP A 158 1.96 4.66 3.42
CA ASP A 158 2.80 5.78 3.83
C ASP A 158 2.49 6.18 5.27
N ASN A 159 3.53 6.32 6.05
CA ASN A 159 3.36 6.68 7.44
C ASN A 159 4.63 7.32 8.02
N GLY A 160 4.44 8.27 8.92
CA GLY A 160 5.51 8.98 9.61
C GLY A 160 5.76 8.48 11.03
N PRO A 161 6.53 9.23 11.81
CA PRO A 161 6.81 8.93 13.22
C PRO A 161 5.53 8.78 14.06
N SER A 162 5.63 7.98 15.13
CA SER A 162 4.54 7.61 16.04
C SER A 162 3.57 6.57 15.47
N ALA A 163 3.96 5.85 14.44
CA ALA A 163 3.15 4.80 13.83
C ALA A 163 3.07 3.52 14.66
N ALA A 164 4.05 3.24 15.52
CA ALA A 164 4.14 2.01 16.32
C ALA A 164 2.89 1.72 17.16
N ALA A 165 2.24 2.76 17.70
CA ALA A 165 1.01 2.61 18.47
C ALA A 165 -0.15 2.09 17.59
N SER A 166 -0.28 2.59 16.36
CA SER A 166 -1.24 2.11 15.36
C SER A 166 -0.92 0.66 14.96
N TRP A 167 0.32 0.37 14.64
CA TRP A 167 0.76 -0.99 14.27
C TRP A 167 0.51 -1.99 15.40
N ALA A 168 0.75 -1.57 16.65
CA ALA A 168 0.56 -2.42 17.83
C ALA A 168 -0.91 -2.76 18.13
N THR A 169 -1.87 -2.19 17.42
CA THR A 169 -3.26 -2.66 17.45
C THR A 169 -3.45 -3.99 16.71
N SER A 170 -2.46 -4.39 15.91
CA SER A 170 -2.39 -5.65 15.16
C SER A 170 -1.36 -6.62 15.78
N ARG A 171 -1.36 -7.87 15.30
CA ARG A 171 -0.31 -8.88 15.54
C ARG A 171 0.13 -9.51 14.22
N PRO A 172 0.78 -8.75 13.32
CA PRO A 172 1.17 -9.27 12.03
C PRO A 172 2.29 -10.32 12.13
N ASP A 173 2.23 -11.32 11.25
CA ASP A 173 3.37 -12.19 10.92
C ASP A 173 4.32 -11.45 9.96
N LEU A 174 3.75 -10.68 9.00
CA LEU A 174 4.46 -9.82 8.07
C LEU A 174 3.95 -8.37 8.20
N LEU A 175 4.88 -7.45 8.48
CA LEU A 175 4.66 -6.00 8.42
C LEU A 175 5.26 -5.47 7.12
N VAL A 176 4.46 -4.87 6.26
CA VAL A 176 4.90 -4.13 5.09
C VAL A 176 4.77 -2.64 5.40
N THR A 177 5.89 -1.93 5.44
CA THR A 177 5.95 -0.53 5.83
C THR A 177 6.91 0.26 4.96
N GLU A 178 6.76 1.57 4.94
CA GLU A 178 7.62 2.44 4.16
C GLU A 178 8.96 2.75 4.85
N VAL A 179 9.97 3.03 4.05
CA VAL A 179 11.11 3.91 4.36
C VAL A 179 11.45 4.65 3.09
N THR A 180 11.21 5.95 3.07
CA THR A 180 11.32 6.73 1.83
C THR A 180 12.73 7.28 1.59
N TYR A 181 13.36 7.84 2.63
CA TYR A 181 14.61 8.56 2.51
C TYR A 181 15.69 8.05 3.48
N PRO A 182 16.99 8.28 3.16
CA PRO A 182 18.08 7.92 4.06
C PRO A 182 18.11 8.82 5.32
N ASN A 183 18.86 8.41 6.32
CA ASN A 183 19.02 9.14 7.59
C ASN A 183 19.62 10.54 7.42
N ALA A 184 20.31 10.79 6.31
CA ALA A 184 20.82 12.11 5.95
C ALA A 184 19.72 13.13 5.61
N GLN A 185 18.47 12.69 5.40
CA GLN A 185 17.31 13.53 5.10
C GLN A 185 16.28 13.53 6.24
N PRO A 186 16.56 14.17 7.38
CA PRO A 186 15.69 14.13 8.55
C PRO A 186 14.34 14.82 8.34
N SER A 187 14.23 15.71 7.34
CA SER A 187 12.96 16.36 6.94
C SER A 187 11.92 15.40 6.36
N ALA A 188 12.26 14.15 6.11
CA ALA A 188 11.32 13.09 5.75
C ALA A 188 10.14 13.03 6.74
N ALA A 189 10.44 13.16 8.04
CA ALA A 189 9.44 13.16 9.11
C ALA A 189 8.42 14.30 8.98
N ASP A 190 8.84 15.48 8.52
CA ASP A 190 7.98 16.66 8.35
C ASP A 190 6.95 16.46 7.23
N HIS A 191 7.24 15.55 6.31
CA HIS A 191 6.37 15.14 5.21
C HIS A 191 5.59 13.85 5.50
N GLY A 192 5.70 13.30 6.70
CA GLY A 192 4.99 12.09 7.10
C GLY A 192 5.60 10.81 6.56
N HIS A 193 6.94 10.76 6.42
CA HIS A 193 7.69 9.59 5.98
C HIS A 193 8.73 9.15 7.01
N LEU A 194 9.20 7.91 6.86
CA LEU A 194 10.25 7.33 7.69
C LEU A 194 11.62 7.37 7.00
N THR A 195 12.65 7.45 7.86
CA THR A 195 14.02 7.07 7.54
C THR A 195 14.37 5.76 8.26
N PRO A 196 15.45 5.05 7.93
CA PRO A 196 15.86 3.83 8.64
C PRO A 196 15.97 4.00 10.15
N ARG A 197 16.48 5.16 10.62
CA ARG A 197 16.56 5.49 12.05
C ARG A 197 15.16 5.62 12.69
N LEU A 198 14.21 6.26 11.99
CA LEU A 198 12.84 6.37 12.46
C LEU A 198 12.16 5.01 12.46
N LEU A 199 12.34 4.19 11.41
CA LEU A 199 11.86 2.81 11.39
C LEU A 199 12.39 2.01 12.60
N ALA A 200 13.68 2.12 12.90
CA ALA A 200 14.27 1.45 14.06
C ALA A 200 13.59 1.84 15.37
N ALA A 201 13.29 3.12 15.56
CA ALA A 201 12.57 3.61 16.73
C ALA A 201 11.15 3.06 16.80
N GLU A 202 10.40 3.07 15.69
CA GLU A 202 9.05 2.54 15.63
C GLU A 202 9.01 1.02 15.88
N LEU A 203 9.96 0.25 15.33
CA LEU A 203 10.05 -1.19 15.56
C LEU A 203 10.47 -1.53 17.00
N ALA A 204 11.35 -0.74 17.62
CA ALA A 204 11.70 -0.90 19.02
C ALA A 204 10.48 -0.64 19.92
N GLU A 205 9.70 0.38 19.63
CA GLU A 205 8.47 0.68 20.37
C GLU A 205 7.40 -0.39 20.13
N PHE A 206 7.22 -0.85 18.88
CA PHE A 206 6.32 -1.98 18.59
C PHE A 206 6.71 -3.22 19.43
N ARG A 207 8.00 -3.58 19.46
CA ARG A 207 8.50 -4.69 20.26
C ARG A 207 8.24 -4.49 21.75
N ARG A 208 8.40 -3.28 22.27
CA ARG A 208 8.08 -2.94 23.66
C ARG A 208 6.59 -3.17 23.96
N LEU A 209 5.70 -2.79 23.01
CA LEU A 209 4.25 -2.90 23.16
C LEU A 209 3.73 -4.35 22.98
N ARG A 210 4.35 -5.13 22.10
CA ARG A 210 3.80 -6.44 21.67
C ARG A 210 4.63 -7.65 22.13
N GLY A 211 5.88 -7.43 22.57
CA GLY A 211 6.78 -8.47 23.04
C GLY A 211 7.48 -9.27 21.93
N TYR A 212 7.34 -8.88 20.65
CA TYR A 212 7.99 -9.54 19.51
C TYR A 212 8.22 -8.54 18.36
N LEU A 213 9.00 -8.94 17.35
CA LEU A 213 9.06 -8.28 16.06
C LEU A 213 8.50 -9.22 14.98
N PRO A 214 7.64 -8.71 14.05
CA PRO A 214 7.26 -9.45 12.85
C PRO A 214 8.42 -9.50 11.87
N ARG A 215 8.30 -10.32 10.81
CA ARG A 215 9.07 -10.09 9.59
C ARG A 215 8.66 -8.75 9.01
N VAL A 216 9.64 -7.94 8.55
CA VAL A 216 9.40 -6.59 8.02
C VAL A 216 9.86 -6.51 6.57
N LEU A 217 8.96 -6.07 5.71
CA LEU A 217 9.23 -5.81 4.31
C LEU A 217 9.13 -4.29 4.09
N VAL A 218 10.22 -3.67 3.67
CA VAL A 218 10.32 -2.23 3.46
C VAL A 218 9.98 -1.91 2.00
N VAL A 219 9.05 -0.97 1.81
CA VAL A 219 8.60 -0.46 0.50
C VAL A 219 8.76 1.07 0.44
N HIS A 220 8.32 1.68 -0.65
CA HIS A 220 8.24 3.13 -0.87
C HIS A 220 9.59 3.85 -0.81
N VAL A 221 10.68 3.15 -1.11
CA VAL A 221 12.02 3.75 -1.11
C VAL A 221 12.18 4.68 -2.30
N ASN A 222 12.73 5.89 -2.08
CA ASN A 222 13.09 6.78 -3.17
C ASN A 222 14.20 6.14 -4.03
N PRO A 223 13.96 5.95 -5.36
CA PRO A 223 14.88 5.19 -6.20
C PRO A 223 16.30 5.82 -6.32
N PHE A 224 16.43 7.12 -6.12
CA PHE A 224 17.74 7.79 -6.13
C PHE A 224 18.58 7.48 -4.87
N ASN A 225 17.96 6.98 -3.82
CA ASN A 225 18.61 6.70 -2.53
C ASN A 225 18.58 5.21 -2.17
N LEU A 226 18.23 4.33 -3.11
CA LEU A 226 17.96 2.91 -2.82
C LEU A 226 19.15 2.21 -2.14
N ASP A 227 20.35 2.38 -2.66
CA ASP A 227 21.54 1.71 -2.11
C ASP A 227 21.88 2.21 -0.69
N GLU A 228 21.76 3.52 -0.45
CA GLU A 228 22.01 4.13 0.86
C GLU A 228 20.97 3.64 1.88
N VAL A 229 19.68 3.70 1.54
CA VAL A 229 18.59 3.22 2.40
C VAL A 229 18.75 1.72 2.66
N ALA A 230 19.14 0.92 1.65
CA ALA A 230 19.32 -0.51 1.80
C ALA A 230 20.45 -0.84 2.81
N ALA A 231 21.57 -0.15 2.73
CA ALA A 231 22.66 -0.31 3.68
C ALA A 231 22.25 0.06 5.12
N GLU A 232 21.51 1.17 5.27
CA GLU A 232 21.02 1.63 6.57
C GLU A 232 19.94 0.70 7.15
N VAL A 233 19.02 0.18 6.33
CA VAL A 233 18.00 -0.82 6.75
C VAL A 233 18.66 -2.13 7.17
N ALA A 234 19.73 -2.56 6.48
CA ALA A 234 20.49 -3.75 6.88
C ALA A 234 21.17 -3.56 8.25
N ALA A 235 21.66 -2.36 8.55
CA ALA A 235 22.17 -2.05 9.88
C ALA A 235 21.08 -2.10 10.95
N VAL A 236 19.88 -1.57 10.67
CA VAL A 236 18.71 -1.66 11.57
C VAL A 236 18.33 -3.13 11.83
N ALA A 237 18.35 -3.98 10.80
CA ALA A 237 18.06 -5.41 10.93
C ALA A 237 19.06 -6.11 11.86
N ALA A 238 20.35 -5.80 11.71
CA ALA A 238 21.40 -6.34 12.56
C ALA A 238 21.26 -5.89 14.02
N ASP A 239 21.02 -4.60 14.26
CA ASP A 239 20.89 -4.02 15.60
C ASP A 239 19.66 -4.54 16.35
N LEU A 240 18.54 -4.70 15.67
CA LEU A 240 17.32 -5.20 16.28
C LEU A 240 17.25 -6.74 16.33
N GLY A 241 18.11 -7.45 15.60
CA GLY A 241 18.08 -8.91 15.50
C GLY A 241 16.79 -9.42 14.85
N GLY A 242 16.24 -8.67 13.86
CA GLY A 242 14.99 -8.96 13.19
C GLY A 242 15.19 -9.32 11.70
N GLN A 243 14.17 -9.94 11.11
CA GLN A 243 14.08 -10.13 9.65
C GLN A 243 13.49 -8.86 9.02
N ILE A 244 14.35 -7.94 8.58
CA ILE A 244 13.98 -6.66 7.98
C ILE A 244 14.70 -6.56 6.65
N GLU A 245 13.97 -6.45 5.55
CA GLU A 245 14.52 -6.41 4.20
C GLU A 245 13.76 -5.42 3.31
N ILE A 246 14.43 -4.90 2.29
CA ILE A 246 13.78 -4.08 1.25
C ILE A 246 13.07 -5.00 0.28
N ALA A 247 11.83 -4.66 -0.07
CA ALA A 247 11.03 -5.37 -1.05
C ALA A 247 11.66 -5.29 -2.45
N GLU A 248 11.71 -6.42 -3.12
CA GLU A 248 12.03 -6.50 -4.55
C GLU A 248 10.74 -6.37 -5.37
N GLU A 249 10.74 -5.50 -6.39
CA GLU A 249 9.63 -5.44 -7.35
C GLU A 249 9.56 -6.74 -8.16
N GLY A 250 8.36 -7.28 -8.32
CA GLY A 250 8.15 -8.62 -8.85
C GLY A 250 8.32 -9.75 -7.82
N GLY A 251 8.86 -9.44 -6.64
CA GLY A 251 9.06 -10.42 -5.55
C GLY A 251 7.75 -11.00 -5.03
N VAL A 252 7.79 -12.27 -4.63
CA VAL A 252 6.66 -13.02 -4.04
C VAL A 252 7.04 -13.46 -2.64
N TYR A 253 6.20 -13.14 -1.69
CA TYR A 253 6.42 -13.37 -0.27
C TYR A 253 5.26 -14.16 0.34
N ASP A 254 5.57 -15.24 1.04
CA ASP A 254 4.58 -15.96 1.85
C ASP A 254 4.43 -15.29 3.23
N VAL A 255 3.17 -15.18 3.67
CA VAL A 255 2.78 -14.64 4.96
C VAL A 255 2.42 -15.73 5.93
#